data_ef1a6c8cacb5dfcc98809325346cb351
#
_entry.id   ef1a6c8cacb5dfcc98809325346cb351
#
_cell.length_a   1.000
_cell.length_b   1.000
_cell.length_c   1.000
_cell.angle_alpha   90.00
_cell.angle_beta   90.00
_cell.angle_gamma   90.00
#
_symmetry.space_group_name_H-M   'P 1'
#
loop_
_entity.id
_entity.type
_entity.pdbx_description
1 polymer ?
#
loop_
_entity_poly.entity_id
_entity_poly.type
_entity_poly.pdbx_seq_one_letter_code
_entity_poly.pdbx_strand_id
1 'polypeptide(L)'
;YNLEEARTEASRCLHCRNPRCVAACPVGVQIPDFISRLCEGDVAGAADVIARDSSLPSICGRVCPQETQCEGACVLGIKGEPVAVGKLERFVGDWNIGHAAQCAAALPARNGRRVAVVGSGPAGLACASDLAKMGYEVKIFEALHKVGGVLVYGIPEFRLPKQKIVEREVEAVRRLGVEIETDVIVGRTVTVDSLLGEEGFDAVFIGSGAGLPRFMGIGGENLNGVVSANEFLTR
;
A
#
# COMPACT_ATOMS: atom_id res chain seq x y z
N TYR A 1 -0.66 -8.48 17.63
CA TYR A 1 0.44 -8.63 18.58
C TYR A 1 0.53 -7.39 19.47
N ASN A 2 0.92 -7.59 20.70
CA ASN A 2 1.56 -6.57 21.53
C ASN A 2 3.07 -6.63 21.31
N LEU A 3 3.86 -5.76 21.96
CA LEU A 3 5.32 -5.69 21.76
C LEU A 3 6.04 -6.98 22.17
N GLU A 4 5.63 -7.59 23.28
CA GLU A 4 6.24 -8.82 23.78
C GLU A 4 5.99 -10.01 22.84
N GLU A 5 4.76 -10.16 22.38
CA GLU A 5 4.37 -11.17 21.38
C GLU A 5 5.12 -10.96 20.06
N ALA A 6 5.24 -9.69 19.61
CA ALA A 6 5.97 -9.36 18.40
C ALA A 6 7.46 -9.70 18.52
N ARG A 7 8.10 -9.40 19.66
CA ARG A 7 9.50 -9.76 19.93
C ARG A 7 9.69 -11.28 19.99
N THR A 8 8.75 -11.98 20.62
CA THR A 8 8.80 -13.45 20.70
C THR A 8 8.74 -14.07 19.31
N GLU A 9 7.81 -13.62 18.47
CA GLU A 9 7.71 -14.10 17.09
C GLU A 9 8.94 -13.69 16.26
N ALA A 10 9.40 -12.45 16.38
CA ALA A 10 10.58 -11.92 15.71
C ALA A 10 11.86 -12.75 16.03
N SER A 11 12.01 -13.18 17.29
CA SER A 11 13.17 -13.96 17.73
C SER A 11 13.31 -15.33 17.05
N ARG A 12 12.27 -15.82 16.37
CA ARG A 12 12.31 -17.05 15.57
C ARG A 12 13.07 -16.87 14.26
N CYS A 13 13.31 -15.63 13.81
CA CYS A 13 13.98 -15.36 12.56
C CYS A 13 15.45 -15.83 12.61
N LEU A 14 15.87 -16.57 11.57
CA LEU A 14 17.24 -17.10 11.48
C LEU A 14 18.24 -16.10 10.89
N HIS A 15 17.81 -14.89 10.52
CA HIS A 15 18.66 -13.87 9.86
C HIS A 15 19.51 -14.45 8.73
N CYS A 16 18.84 -15.14 7.79
CA CYS A 16 19.48 -15.88 6.70
C CYS A 16 20.40 -14.97 5.87
N ARG A 17 21.61 -15.44 5.54
CA ARG A 17 22.54 -14.70 4.66
C ARG A 17 21.95 -14.39 3.28
N ASN A 18 21.15 -15.30 2.74
CA ASN A 18 20.40 -15.14 1.49
C ASN A 18 18.90 -15.24 1.81
N PRO A 19 18.25 -14.14 2.23
CA PRO A 19 16.89 -14.17 2.74
C PRO A 19 15.88 -14.38 1.61
N ARG A 20 15.39 -15.60 1.47
CA ARG A 20 14.39 -15.98 0.46
C ARG A 20 13.08 -15.19 0.62
N CYS A 21 12.73 -14.80 1.84
CA CYS A 21 11.57 -13.97 2.14
C CYS A 21 11.66 -12.57 1.49
N VAL A 22 12.85 -11.95 1.43
CA VAL A 22 13.07 -10.68 0.73
C VAL A 22 12.90 -10.87 -0.77
N ALA A 23 13.51 -11.91 -1.34
CA ALA A 23 13.38 -12.21 -2.77
C ALA A 23 11.95 -12.55 -3.20
N ALA A 24 11.13 -13.08 -2.29
CA ALA A 24 9.73 -13.40 -2.53
C ALA A 24 8.77 -12.23 -2.24
N CYS A 25 9.25 -11.15 -1.63
CA CYS A 25 8.47 -9.93 -1.45
C CYS A 25 8.46 -9.13 -2.75
N PRO A 26 7.28 -8.82 -3.33
CA PRO A 26 7.21 -8.10 -4.61
C PRO A 26 7.86 -6.72 -4.60
N VAL A 27 7.95 -6.07 -3.43
CA VAL A 27 8.57 -4.75 -3.24
C VAL A 27 9.95 -4.82 -2.58
N GLY A 28 10.42 -6.01 -2.19
CA GLY A 28 11.78 -6.22 -1.69
C GLY A 28 12.05 -5.73 -0.26
N VAL A 29 11.02 -5.66 0.60
CA VAL A 29 11.19 -5.23 2.00
C VAL A 29 12.31 -6.03 2.67
N GLN A 30 13.22 -5.31 3.35
CA GLN A 30 14.34 -5.91 4.06
C GLN A 30 13.87 -6.59 5.35
N ILE A 31 13.21 -7.74 5.19
CA ILE A 31 12.49 -8.46 6.24
C ILE A 31 13.40 -8.83 7.43
N PRO A 32 14.61 -9.41 7.25
CA PRO A 32 15.48 -9.68 8.39
C PRO A 32 15.88 -8.44 9.17
N ASP A 33 16.01 -7.29 8.49
CA ASP A 33 16.48 -6.05 9.11
C ASP A 33 15.39 -5.45 10.02
N PHE A 34 14.14 -5.34 9.54
CA PHE A 34 13.07 -4.84 10.40
C PHE A 34 12.77 -5.80 11.56
N ILE A 35 12.89 -7.13 11.35
CA ILE A 35 12.75 -8.13 12.40
C ILE A 35 13.86 -7.98 13.45
N SER A 36 15.10 -7.71 13.03
CA SER A 36 16.21 -7.44 13.98
C SER A 36 15.90 -6.27 14.89
N ARG A 37 15.39 -5.16 14.33
CA ARG A 37 14.94 -4.00 15.11
C ARG A 37 13.86 -4.35 16.11
N LEU A 38 12.88 -5.18 15.71
CA LEU A 38 11.84 -5.65 16.62
C LEU A 38 12.40 -6.49 17.77
N CYS A 39 13.39 -7.37 17.53
CA CYS A 39 14.07 -8.11 18.60
C CYS A 39 14.73 -7.19 19.63
N GLU A 40 15.28 -6.07 19.20
CA GLU A 40 15.86 -5.03 20.05
C GLU A 40 14.81 -4.18 20.76
N GLY A 41 13.53 -4.26 20.36
CA GLY A 41 12.44 -3.42 20.85
C GLY A 41 12.35 -2.06 20.16
N ASP A 42 13.15 -1.83 19.12
CA ASP A 42 13.17 -0.62 18.31
C ASP A 42 12.08 -0.66 17.21
N VAL A 43 10.83 -0.39 17.60
CA VAL A 43 9.69 -0.40 16.67
C VAL A 43 9.77 0.74 15.66
N ALA A 44 10.30 1.90 16.07
CA ALA A 44 10.51 3.04 15.17
C ALA A 44 11.51 2.71 14.07
N GLY A 45 12.68 2.16 14.44
CA GLY A 45 13.68 1.70 13.47
C GLY A 45 13.15 0.58 12.56
N ALA A 46 12.29 -0.30 13.07
CA ALA A 46 11.61 -1.30 12.23
C ALA A 46 10.67 -0.65 11.19
N ALA A 47 9.92 0.38 11.60
CA ALA A 47 9.06 1.15 10.70
C ALA A 47 9.88 1.87 9.61
N ASP A 48 11.03 2.46 9.98
CA ASP A 48 11.92 3.12 9.03
C ASP A 48 12.49 2.14 7.99
N VAL A 49 12.84 0.92 8.40
CA VAL A 49 13.29 -0.13 7.47
C VAL A 49 12.20 -0.47 6.48
N ILE A 50 10.96 -0.73 6.94
CA ILE A 50 9.84 -1.06 6.07
C ILE A 50 9.52 0.09 5.12
N ALA A 51 9.52 1.33 5.59
CA ALA A 51 9.15 2.53 4.83
C ALA A 51 10.09 2.83 3.64
N ARG A 52 11.25 2.21 3.55
CA ARG A 52 12.16 2.34 2.40
C ARG A 52 11.57 1.70 1.15
N ASP A 53 10.90 0.55 1.30
CA ASP A 53 10.45 -0.29 0.20
C ASP A 53 8.91 -0.42 0.13
N SER A 54 8.20 -0.20 1.25
CA SER A 54 6.74 -0.31 1.35
C SER A 54 6.12 0.99 1.84
N SER A 55 5.18 1.53 1.07
CA SER A 55 4.47 2.78 1.40
C SER A 55 3.15 2.55 2.14
N LEU A 56 2.68 1.30 2.24
CA LEU A 56 1.37 0.92 2.81
C LEU A 56 1.49 -0.28 3.77
N PRO A 57 2.36 -0.23 4.80
CA PRO A 57 2.70 -1.40 5.61
C PRO A 57 1.51 -1.97 6.40
N SER A 58 0.64 -1.13 6.98
CA SER A 58 -0.54 -1.61 7.71
C SER A 58 -1.55 -2.31 6.80
N ILE A 59 -1.63 -1.89 5.54
CA ILE A 59 -2.46 -2.53 4.52
C ILE A 59 -1.80 -3.85 4.08
N CYS A 60 -0.52 -3.84 3.72
CA CYS A 60 0.23 -5.02 3.29
C CYS A 60 0.18 -6.13 4.35
N GLY A 61 0.41 -5.81 5.61
CA GLY A 61 0.34 -6.76 6.72
C GLY A 61 -1.05 -7.39 6.95
N ARG A 62 -2.11 -6.86 6.29
CA ARG A 62 -3.49 -7.40 6.36
C ARG A 62 -3.94 -8.12 5.11
N VAL A 63 -3.48 -7.70 3.93
CA VAL A 63 -4.08 -8.14 2.65
C VAL A 63 -3.12 -8.82 1.69
N CYS A 64 -1.81 -8.71 1.88
CA CYS A 64 -0.86 -9.51 1.10
C CYS A 64 -1.11 -11.01 1.32
N PRO A 65 -0.96 -11.84 0.29
CA PRO A 65 -1.00 -13.30 0.41
C PRO A 65 0.38 -13.81 0.88
N GLN A 66 0.75 -13.51 2.13
CA GLN A 66 2.08 -13.79 2.69
C GLN A 66 2.45 -15.27 2.60
N GLU A 67 1.45 -16.16 2.71
CA GLU A 67 1.58 -17.61 2.60
C GLU A 67 2.11 -18.09 1.23
N THR A 68 1.97 -17.27 0.20
CA THR A 68 2.52 -17.54 -1.16
C THR A 68 3.69 -16.61 -1.51
N GLN A 69 4.07 -15.73 -0.62
CA GLN A 69 5.15 -14.75 -0.78
C GLN A 69 6.22 -14.94 0.30
N CYS A 70 6.41 -13.93 1.15
CA CYS A 70 7.49 -13.92 2.16
C CYS A 70 7.41 -15.08 3.15
N GLU A 71 6.24 -15.41 3.68
CA GLU A 71 6.06 -16.52 4.63
C GLU A 71 6.21 -17.87 3.93
N GLY A 72 5.63 -18.01 2.72
CA GLY A 72 5.79 -19.23 1.90
C GLY A 72 7.24 -19.53 1.50
N ALA A 73 8.09 -18.51 1.42
CA ALA A 73 9.51 -18.66 1.14
C ALA A 73 10.39 -18.78 2.39
N CYS A 74 9.83 -18.67 3.60
CA CYS A 74 10.58 -18.74 4.83
C CYS A 74 11.19 -20.13 5.04
N VAL A 75 12.49 -20.18 5.37
CA VAL A 75 13.23 -21.45 5.56
C VAL A 75 12.65 -22.27 6.71
N LEU A 76 12.12 -21.63 7.76
CA LEU A 76 11.48 -22.34 8.87
C LEU A 76 10.23 -23.09 8.42
N GLY A 77 9.51 -22.60 7.41
CA GLY A 77 8.33 -23.23 6.84
C GLY A 77 8.61 -24.61 6.17
N ILE A 78 9.87 -24.98 5.93
CA ILE A 78 10.23 -26.27 5.36
C ILE A 78 9.95 -27.43 6.34
N LYS A 79 10.13 -27.20 7.64
CA LYS A 79 10.00 -28.24 8.68
C LYS A 79 9.05 -27.88 9.81
N GLY A 80 8.44 -26.68 9.75
CA GLY A 80 7.55 -26.17 10.79
C GLY A 80 6.80 -24.94 10.30
N GLU A 81 6.40 -24.08 11.23
CA GLU A 81 5.71 -22.82 10.90
C GLU A 81 6.72 -21.74 10.47
N PRO A 82 6.47 -21.01 9.38
CA PRO A 82 7.26 -19.84 9.01
C PRO A 82 7.19 -18.76 10.08
N VAL A 83 8.09 -17.78 10.04
CA VAL A 83 7.92 -16.53 10.79
C VAL A 83 6.70 -15.81 10.25
N ALA A 84 5.82 -15.35 11.12
CA ALA A 84 4.60 -14.64 10.77
C ALA A 84 4.91 -13.18 10.34
N VAL A 85 5.59 -13.03 9.20
CA VAL A 85 6.10 -11.75 8.68
C VAL A 85 4.99 -10.73 8.51
N GLY A 86 3.84 -11.14 7.93
CA GLY A 86 2.71 -10.25 7.73
C GLY A 86 2.11 -9.72 9.03
N LYS A 87 2.07 -10.56 10.09
CA LYS A 87 1.59 -10.10 11.41
C LYS A 87 2.58 -9.13 12.08
N LEU A 88 3.89 -9.34 11.89
CA LEU A 88 4.92 -8.43 12.35
C LEU A 88 4.87 -7.10 11.60
N GLU A 89 4.77 -7.13 10.27
CA GLU A 89 4.60 -5.93 9.44
C GLU A 89 3.34 -5.15 9.85
N ARG A 90 2.21 -5.86 10.04
CA ARG A 90 0.98 -5.25 10.55
C ARG A 90 1.18 -4.58 11.91
N PHE A 91 1.88 -5.21 12.84
CA PHE A 91 2.16 -4.64 14.16
C PHE A 91 2.96 -3.34 14.04
N VAL A 92 4.03 -3.35 13.23
CA VAL A 92 4.88 -2.16 13.01
C VAL A 92 4.10 -1.05 12.31
N GLY A 93 3.33 -1.38 11.27
CA GLY A 93 2.52 -0.41 10.54
C GLY A 93 1.45 0.24 11.42
N ASP A 94 0.74 -0.55 12.23
CA ASP A 94 -0.27 -0.03 13.15
C ASP A 94 0.34 0.86 14.24
N TRP A 95 1.52 0.48 14.76
CA TRP A 95 2.28 1.30 15.67
C TRP A 95 2.68 2.64 15.03
N ASN A 96 3.18 2.60 13.80
CA ASN A 96 3.60 3.80 13.06
C ASN A 96 2.43 4.76 12.81
N ILE A 97 1.24 4.24 12.46
CA ILE A 97 0.01 5.07 12.36
C ILE A 97 -0.28 5.82 13.68
N GLY A 98 -0.14 5.13 14.81
CA GLY A 98 -0.37 5.72 16.14
C GLY A 98 0.68 6.75 16.56
N HIS A 99 1.88 6.71 15.98
CA HIS A 99 3.03 7.55 16.33
C HIS A 99 3.46 8.49 15.19
N ALA A 100 2.63 8.67 14.19
CA ALA A 100 2.94 9.40 12.96
C ALA A 100 3.44 10.85 13.16
N ALA A 101 3.02 11.51 14.25
CA ALA A 101 3.50 12.86 14.60
C ALA A 101 4.97 12.87 15.08
N GLN A 102 5.46 11.73 15.58
CA GLN A 102 6.82 11.58 16.10
C GLN A 102 7.82 11.09 15.03
N CYS A 103 7.28 10.45 13.98
CA CYS A 103 8.06 9.81 12.90
C CYS A 103 8.07 10.65 11.60
N ALA A 104 7.72 11.94 11.66
CA ALA A 104 7.71 12.78 10.47
C ALA A 104 9.14 13.01 9.96
N ALA A 105 9.50 12.32 8.88
CA ALA A 105 10.74 12.58 8.17
C ALA A 105 10.70 13.96 7.50
N ALA A 106 11.85 14.63 7.42
CA ALA A 106 11.97 15.86 6.65
C ALA A 106 11.68 15.57 5.17
N LEU A 107 10.83 16.38 4.55
CA LEU A 107 10.56 16.25 3.12
C LEU A 107 11.83 16.55 2.32
N PRO A 108 12.12 15.78 1.26
CA PRO A 108 13.26 16.07 0.39
C PRO A 108 13.07 17.41 -0.34
N ALA A 109 14.18 18.01 -0.74
CA ALA A 109 14.15 19.19 -1.59
C ALA A 109 13.44 18.89 -2.92
N ARG A 110 12.57 19.79 -3.37
CA ARG A 110 11.87 19.64 -4.65
C ARG A 110 12.88 19.66 -5.81
N ASN A 111 12.70 18.73 -6.75
CA ASN A 111 13.56 18.62 -7.94
C ASN A 111 13.04 19.45 -9.16
N GLY A 112 11.92 20.17 -8.97
CA GLY A 112 11.31 21.01 -10.00
C GLY A 112 10.49 20.25 -11.07
N ARG A 113 10.28 18.94 -10.90
CA ARG A 113 9.49 18.11 -11.78
C ARG A 113 8.13 17.77 -11.18
N ARG A 114 7.11 17.74 -12.04
CA ARG A 114 5.70 17.48 -11.66
C ARG A 114 5.20 16.18 -12.29
N VAL A 115 4.56 15.33 -11.53
CA VAL A 115 4.00 14.06 -12.02
C VAL A 115 2.53 13.95 -11.66
N ALA A 116 1.70 13.69 -12.67
CA ALA A 116 0.30 13.34 -12.48
C ALA A 116 0.15 11.83 -12.29
N VAL A 117 -0.66 11.42 -11.32
CA VAL A 117 -0.98 10.01 -11.06
C VAL A 117 -2.48 9.82 -11.25
N VAL A 118 -2.88 8.93 -12.13
CA VAL A 118 -4.28 8.63 -12.44
C VAL A 118 -4.73 7.41 -11.65
N GLY A 119 -5.61 7.62 -10.68
CA GLY A 119 -6.13 6.62 -9.76
C GLY A 119 -5.41 6.59 -8.42
N SER A 120 -6.17 6.56 -7.34
CA SER A 120 -5.71 6.53 -5.96
C SER A 120 -5.72 5.14 -5.32
N GLY A 121 -5.78 4.10 -6.14
CA GLY A 121 -5.62 2.71 -5.67
C GLY A 121 -4.20 2.44 -5.15
N PRO A 122 -3.91 1.19 -4.70
CA PRO A 122 -2.61 0.86 -4.12
C PRO A 122 -1.43 1.22 -5.04
N ALA A 123 -1.56 1.00 -6.36
CA ALA A 123 -0.52 1.34 -7.33
C ALA A 123 -0.26 2.85 -7.40
N GLY A 124 -1.33 3.67 -7.45
CA GLY A 124 -1.21 5.12 -7.48
C GLY A 124 -0.65 5.70 -6.19
N LEU A 125 -1.11 5.21 -5.03
CA LEU A 125 -0.61 5.65 -3.73
C LEU A 125 0.87 5.29 -3.53
N ALA A 126 1.30 4.08 -3.91
CA ALA A 126 2.70 3.67 -3.83
C ALA A 126 3.58 4.52 -4.77
N CYS A 127 3.19 4.66 -6.04
CA CYS A 127 3.91 5.49 -7.01
C CYS A 127 4.05 6.93 -6.53
N ALA A 128 2.95 7.54 -6.06
CA ALA A 128 2.96 8.90 -5.57
C ALA A 128 3.85 9.08 -4.34
N SER A 129 3.80 8.13 -3.40
CA SER A 129 4.66 8.15 -2.22
C SER A 129 6.14 8.09 -2.59
N ASP A 130 6.53 7.17 -3.47
CA ASP A 130 7.93 7.00 -3.86
C ASP A 130 8.45 8.22 -4.64
N LEU A 131 7.66 8.75 -5.56
CA LEU A 131 8.02 9.97 -6.29
C LEU A 131 8.15 11.18 -5.35
N ALA A 132 7.24 11.33 -4.38
CA ALA A 132 7.33 12.41 -3.40
C ALA A 132 8.60 12.30 -2.54
N LYS A 133 8.99 11.08 -2.11
CA LYS A 133 10.26 10.82 -1.40
C LYS A 133 11.48 11.14 -2.26
N MET A 134 11.37 11.10 -3.59
CA MET A 134 12.42 11.50 -4.54
C MET A 134 12.42 13.01 -4.85
N GLY A 135 11.54 13.79 -4.24
CA GLY A 135 11.44 15.23 -4.42
C GLY A 135 10.58 15.70 -5.58
N TYR A 136 9.83 14.81 -6.24
CA TYR A 136 8.86 15.21 -7.25
C TYR A 136 7.65 15.89 -6.61
N GLU A 137 7.04 16.82 -7.33
CA GLU A 137 5.72 17.33 -7.03
C GLU A 137 4.67 16.41 -7.64
N VAL A 138 3.82 15.80 -6.81
CA VAL A 138 2.90 14.76 -7.25
C VAL A 138 1.47 15.15 -6.98
N LYS A 139 0.60 14.98 -7.98
CA LYS A 139 -0.84 15.13 -7.84
C LYS A 139 -1.56 13.87 -8.33
N ILE A 140 -2.41 13.31 -7.49
CA ILE A 140 -3.26 12.16 -7.80
C ILE A 140 -4.63 12.67 -8.24
N PHE A 141 -5.13 12.17 -9.36
CA PHE A 141 -6.48 12.36 -9.86
C PHE A 141 -7.29 11.08 -9.66
N GLU A 142 -8.32 11.15 -8.85
CA GLU A 142 -9.19 10.01 -8.52
C GLU A 142 -10.59 10.21 -9.12
N ALA A 143 -11.09 9.21 -9.82
CA ALA A 143 -12.39 9.26 -10.45
C ALA A 143 -13.57 9.22 -9.47
N LEU A 144 -13.39 8.57 -8.32
CA LEU A 144 -14.40 8.37 -7.31
C LEU A 144 -14.29 9.40 -6.18
N HIS A 145 -15.33 9.48 -5.35
CA HIS A 145 -15.42 10.45 -4.25
C HIS A 145 -14.57 10.08 -3.02
N LYS A 146 -13.99 8.88 -2.96
CA LYS A 146 -13.09 8.45 -1.87
C LYS A 146 -11.77 7.94 -2.44
N VAL A 147 -10.70 8.29 -1.76
CA VAL A 147 -9.34 7.87 -2.07
C VAL A 147 -9.12 6.44 -1.58
N GLY A 148 -8.41 5.63 -2.38
CA GLY A 148 -8.01 4.29 -2.00
C GLY A 148 -8.38 3.20 -3.00
N GLY A 149 -9.23 3.48 -3.98
CA GLY A 149 -9.63 2.49 -5.00
C GLY A 149 -10.14 1.18 -4.38
N VAL A 150 -9.60 0.04 -4.78
CA VAL A 150 -9.99 -1.29 -4.26
C VAL A 150 -9.83 -1.41 -2.73
N LEU A 151 -8.97 -0.65 -2.12
CA LEU A 151 -8.78 -0.66 -0.65
C LEU A 151 -10.04 -0.17 0.08
N VAL A 152 -10.81 0.73 -0.54
CA VAL A 152 -12.06 1.26 0.00
C VAL A 152 -13.27 0.54 -0.59
N TYR A 153 -13.30 0.39 -1.92
CA TYR A 153 -14.48 -0.08 -2.64
C TYR A 153 -14.53 -1.59 -2.87
N GLY A 154 -13.42 -2.32 -2.68
CA GLY A 154 -13.35 -3.74 -2.99
C GLY A 154 -13.11 -4.65 -1.77
N ILE A 155 -12.29 -4.23 -0.80
CA ILE A 155 -11.96 -5.05 0.36
C ILE A 155 -12.97 -4.79 1.48
N PRO A 156 -13.61 -5.81 2.09
CA PRO A 156 -14.59 -5.62 3.16
C PRO A 156 -13.99 -4.99 4.43
N GLU A 157 -14.80 -4.20 5.16
CA GLU A 157 -14.41 -3.48 6.39
C GLU A 157 -13.78 -4.40 7.45
N PHE A 158 -14.31 -5.61 7.62
CA PHE A 158 -13.80 -6.56 8.61
C PHE A 158 -12.38 -7.06 8.29
N ARG A 159 -11.99 -7.05 7.02
CA ARG A 159 -10.63 -7.40 6.57
C ARG A 159 -9.69 -6.20 6.61
N LEU A 160 -10.15 -5.06 6.13
CA LEU A 160 -9.37 -3.84 6.02
C LEU A 160 -10.20 -2.64 6.50
N PRO A 161 -10.06 -2.22 7.77
CA PRO A 161 -10.77 -1.07 8.33
C PRO A 161 -10.43 0.23 7.59
N LYS A 162 -11.46 0.93 7.08
CA LYS A 162 -11.28 2.11 6.23
C LYS A 162 -10.73 3.30 7.02
N GLN A 163 -11.45 3.73 8.04
CA GLN A 163 -11.09 4.92 8.83
C GLN A 163 -9.81 4.74 9.63
N LYS A 164 -9.65 3.55 10.23
CA LYS A 164 -8.51 3.29 11.14
C LYS A 164 -7.21 3.00 10.41
N ILE A 165 -7.28 2.46 9.20
CA ILE A 165 -6.11 1.99 8.44
C ILE A 165 -5.98 2.72 7.12
N VAL A 166 -6.94 2.58 6.19
CA VAL A 166 -6.78 3.10 4.83
C VAL A 166 -6.65 4.62 4.84
N GLU A 167 -7.54 5.33 5.52
CA GLU A 167 -7.48 6.81 5.61
C GLU A 167 -6.18 7.28 6.27
N ARG A 168 -5.66 6.55 7.26
CA ARG A 168 -4.41 6.89 7.94
C ARG A 168 -3.18 6.68 7.06
N GLU A 169 -3.15 5.61 6.26
CA GLU A 169 -2.08 5.39 5.27
C GLU A 169 -2.15 6.43 4.14
N VAL A 170 -3.35 6.76 3.66
CA VAL A 170 -3.54 7.86 2.69
C VAL A 170 -3.06 9.19 3.26
N GLU A 171 -3.36 9.47 4.53
CA GLU A 171 -2.88 10.68 5.19
C GLU A 171 -1.36 10.71 5.34
N ALA A 172 -0.72 9.55 5.52
CA ALA A 172 0.74 9.47 5.49
C ALA A 172 1.30 9.86 4.11
N VAL A 173 0.66 9.44 3.02
CA VAL A 173 1.02 9.87 1.65
C VAL A 173 0.82 11.37 1.45
N ARG A 174 -0.28 11.95 1.94
CA ARG A 174 -0.52 13.40 1.89
C ARG A 174 0.55 14.20 2.63
N ARG A 175 1.01 13.71 3.77
CA ARG A 175 2.09 14.36 4.53
C ARG A 175 3.42 14.43 3.78
N LEU A 176 3.64 13.61 2.76
CA LEU A 176 4.77 13.74 1.84
C LEU A 176 4.60 14.90 0.86
N GLY A 177 3.51 15.65 0.93
CA GLY A 177 3.19 16.77 0.05
C GLY A 177 2.51 16.33 -1.26
N VAL A 178 1.92 15.13 -1.30
CA VAL A 178 1.12 14.65 -2.42
C VAL A 178 -0.27 15.30 -2.37
N GLU A 179 -0.65 15.97 -3.46
CA GLU A 179 -2.00 16.48 -3.64
C GLU A 179 -2.90 15.37 -4.17
N ILE A 180 -4.15 15.33 -3.70
CA ILE A 180 -5.15 14.34 -4.17
C ILE A 180 -6.45 15.07 -4.47
N GLU A 181 -6.89 14.96 -5.72
CA GLU A 181 -8.15 15.51 -6.20
C GLU A 181 -9.10 14.37 -6.58
N THR A 182 -10.28 14.35 -5.97
CA THR A 182 -11.35 13.38 -6.23
C THR A 182 -12.35 13.90 -7.25
N ASP A 183 -13.21 13.00 -7.75
CA ASP A 183 -14.28 13.32 -8.71
C ASP A 183 -13.75 13.83 -10.07
N VAL A 184 -12.51 13.45 -10.42
CA VAL A 184 -11.86 13.80 -11.68
C VAL A 184 -11.63 12.54 -12.52
N ILE A 185 -12.36 12.41 -13.63
CA ILE A 185 -12.25 11.29 -14.55
C ILE A 185 -11.29 11.65 -15.68
N VAL A 186 -10.03 11.22 -15.57
CA VAL A 186 -9.05 11.40 -16.64
C VAL A 186 -9.48 10.65 -17.89
N GLY A 187 -9.48 11.35 -19.01
CA GLY A 187 -10.06 10.91 -20.28
C GLY A 187 -11.50 11.39 -20.51
N ARG A 188 -12.10 12.10 -19.53
CA ARG A 188 -13.45 12.72 -19.64
C ARG A 188 -13.45 14.16 -19.15
N THR A 189 -13.15 14.42 -17.88
CA THR A 189 -13.09 15.77 -17.31
C THR A 189 -11.78 16.47 -17.63
N VAL A 190 -10.70 15.73 -17.68
CA VAL A 190 -9.36 16.18 -18.07
C VAL A 190 -8.73 15.10 -18.97
N THR A 191 -7.95 15.49 -19.97
CA THR A 191 -7.27 14.55 -20.85
C THR A 191 -5.80 14.38 -20.46
N VAL A 192 -5.16 13.29 -20.88
CA VAL A 192 -3.72 13.09 -20.68
C VAL A 192 -2.92 14.19 -21.40
N ASP A 193 -3.37 14.60 -22.59
CA ASP A 193 -2.73 15.65 -23.35
C ASP A 193 -2.82 17.01 -22.64
N SER A 194 -3.97 17.34 -22.00
CA SER A 194 -4.09 18.57 -21.22
C SER A 194 -3.24 18.51 -19.94
N LEU A 195 -3.11 17.37 -19.29
CA LEU A 195 -2.22 17.21 -18.13
C LEU A 195 -0.76 17.48 -18.51
N LEU A 196 -0.30 16.96 -19.64
CA LEU A 196 1.08 17.15 -20.13
C LEU A 196 1.32 18.56 -20.72
N GLY A 197 0.30 19.15 -21.34
CA GLY A 197 0.40 20.44 -22.01
C GLY A 197 0.00 21.60 -21.10
N GLU A 198 -1.30 21.79 -20.88
CA GLU A 198 -1.87 22.96 -20.21
C GLU A 198 -1.57 22.98 -18.69
N GLU A 199 -1.67 21.81 -18.05
CA GLU A 199 -1.42 21.64 -16.62
C GLU A 199 0.08 21.58 -16.29
N GLY A 200 0.94 21.30 -17.29
CA GLY A 200 2.38 21.34 -17.18
C GLY A 200 3.00 20.21 -16.35
N PHE A 201 2.40 19.02 -16.34
CA PHE A 201 3.04 17.83 -15.77
C PHE A 201 4.12 17.29 -16.73
N ASP A 202 5.27 16.89 -16.18
CA ASP A 202 6.37 16.29 -16.95
C ASP A 202 6.07 14.83 -17.33
N ALA A 203 5.25 14.13 -16.54
CA ALA A 203 4.87 12.74 -16.78
C ALA A 203 3.50 12.40 -16.17
N VAL A 204 2.88 11.35 -16.71
CA VAL A 204 1.61 10.81 -16.22
C VAL A 204 1.78 9.32 -15.94
N PHE A 205 1.49 8.89 -14.70
CA PHE A 205 1.37 7.49 -14.34
C PHE A 205 -0.10 7.07 -14.38
N ILE A 206 -0.43 5.96 -15.04
CA ILE A 206 -1.80 5.45 -15.15
C ILE A 206 -1.96 4.22 -14.28
N GLY A 207 -2.67 4.36 -13.15
CA GLY A 207 -3.00 3.32 -12.18
C GLY A 207 -4.51 3.17 -11.97
N SER A 208 -5.29 3.19 -13.06
CA SER A 208 -6.77 3.22 -13.05
C SER A 208 -7.44 1.95 -12.51
N GLY A 209 -6.67 0.88 -12.26
CA GLY A 209 -7.18 -0.39 -11.75
C GLY A 209 -7.96 -1.20 -12.79
N ALA A 210 -8.65 -2.25 -12.32
CA ALA A 210 -9.43 -3.19 -13.13
C ALA A 210 -10.90 -3.18 -12.70
N GLY A 211 -11.54 -2.00 -12.71
CA GLY A 211 -12.92 -1.80 -12.25
C GLY A 211 -13.99 -2.42 -13.14
N LEU A 212 -13.68 -2.77 -14.40
CA LEU A 212 -14.65 -3.41 -15.30
C LEU A 212 -14.86 -4.88 -14.90
N PRO A 213 -16.11 -5.28 -14.62
CA PRO A 213 -16.41 -6.66 -14.26
C PRO A 213 -16.24 -7.61 -15.46
N ARG A 214 -15.82 -8.84 -15.18
CA ARG A 214 -15.89 -9.93 -16.14
C ARG A 214 -17.16 -10.70 -15.90
N PHE A 215 -18.01 -10.76 -16.91
CA PHE A 215 -19.21 -11.60 -16.91
C PHE A 215 -18.85 -13.04 -17.27
N MET A 216 -19.61 -14.01 -16.73
CA MET A 216 -19.37 -15.43 -16.96
C MET A 216 -19.95 -15.93 -18.30
N GLY A 217 -20.83 -15.15 -18.93
CA GLY A 217 -21.50 -15.51 -20.18
C GLY A 217 -22.60 -16.56 -19.99
N ILE A 218 -23.23 -16.62 -18.83
CA ILE A 218 -24.30 -17.56 -18.50
C ILE A 218 -25.67 -16.91 -18.59
N GLY A 219 -26.70 -17.72 -18.81
CA GLY A 219 -28.10 -17.23 -18.87
C GLY A 219 -28.52 -16.61 -17.53
N GLY A 220 -29.18 -15.45 -17.60
CA GLY A 220 -29.69 -14.74 -16.42
C GLY A 220 -28.76 -13.65 -15.84
N GLU A 221 -27.57 -13.46 -16.36
CA GLU A 221 -26.65 -12.38 -15.89
C GLU A 221 -27.24 -10.97 -16.06
N ASN A 222 -28.17 -10.80 -17.01
CA ASN A 222 -28.82 -9.53 -17.30
C ASN A 222 -30.17 -9.33 -16.57
N LEU A 223 -30.54 -10.23 -15.66
CA LEU A 223 -31.77 -10.09 -14.89
C LEU A 223 -31.64 -9.03 -13.80
N ASN A 224 -32.75 -8.38 -13.48
CA ASN A 224 -32.82 -7.43 -12.37
C ASN A 224 -32.44 -8.10 -11.05
N GLY A 225 -31.52 -7.46 -10.28
CA GLY A 225 -31.01 -7.99 -9.03
C GLY A 225 -29.76 -8.87 -9.18
N VAL A 226 -29.36 -9.22 -10.41
CA VAL A 226 -28.07 -9.84 -10.68
C VAL A 226 -27.06 -8.72 -10.94
N VAL A 227 -26.03 -8.64 -10.11
CA VAL A 227 -25.01 -7.60 -10.18
C VAL A 227 -23.61 -8.23 -10.13
N SER A 228 -22.64 -7.55 -10.71
CA SER A 228 -21.25 -8.00 -10.59
C SER A 228 -20.74 -7.81 -9.16
N ALA A 229 -19.71 -8.57 -8.77
CA ALA A 229 -19.06 -8.41 -7.47
C ALA A 229 -18.52 -6.98 -7.28
N ASN A 230 -17.93 -6.39 -8.33
CA ASN A 230 -17.44 -5.01 -8.29
C ASN A 230 -18.56 -4.01 -7.98
N GLU A 231 -19.69 -4.14 -8.66
CA GLU A 231 -20.86 -3.28 -8.43
C GLU A 231 -21.41 -3.45 -7.02
N PHE A 232 -21.52 -4.69 -6.54
CA PHE A 232 -22.01 -4.99 -5.20
C PHE A 232 -21.11 -4.41 -4.10
N LEU A 233 -19.79 -4.49 -4.29
CA LEU A 233 -18.82 -3.99 -3.31
C LEU A 233 -18.67 -2.46 -3.30
N THR A 234 -19.06 -1.78 -4.38
CA THR A 234 -18.98 -0.31 -4.47
C THR A 234 -20.26 0.40 -3.98
N ARG A 235 -21.34 -0.33 -3.76
CA ARG A 235 -22.60 0.19 -3.20
C ARG A 235 -22.59 0.23 -1.68
#